data_57be1866663217a8e9720e834e2299a7
#
_entry.id   57be1866663217a8e9720e834e2299a7
#
_cell.length_a   1.000
_cell.length_b   1.000
_cell.length_c   1.000
_cell.angle_alpha   90.00
_cell.angle_beta   90.00
_cell.angle_gamma   90.00
#
_symmetry.space_group_name_H-M   'P 1'
#
loop_
_entity.id
_entity.type
_entity.pdbx_description
1 polymer ?
#
loop_
_entity_poly.entity_id
_entity_poly.type
_entity_poly.pdbx_seq_one_letter_code
_entity_poly.pdbx_strand_id
1 'polypeptide(L)'
;TTLADGSRYENSGEHSWHIALFALVLGSDAPADVKVDRVIKMLLLHDIVEIDAGDAPIFGDHDATEMAAKEQAAATRLFGLLPPDQAQSFRALWDEFEAAQTPDARFAKSLDRFQPPNQNLASGGGSWVEYDTDYARFEARVGNKIKRGAPWLWTWLQPKAEAWFAARGKL
;
A
#
# COMPACT_ATOMS: atom_id res chain seq x y z
N THR A 1 -7.98 -5.63 -2.23
CA THR A 1 -9.00 -5.17 -1.23
C THR A 1 -10.37 -5.12 -1.89
N THR A 2 -11.46 -5.33 -1.09
CA THR A 2 -12.84 -5.21 -1.60
C THR A 2 -13.17 -3.75 -1.91
N LEU A 3 -13.80 -3.48 -3.06
CA LEU A 3 -14.26 -2.14 -3.41
C LEU A 3 -15.24 -1.57 -2.38
N ALA A 4 -15.33 -0.24 -2.28
CA ALA A 4 -16.17 0.46 -1.30
C ALA A 4 -17.65 0.08 -1.36
N ASP A 5 -18.16 -0.31 -2.53
CA ASP A 5 -19.53 -0.78 -2.73
C ASP A 5 -19.75 -2.27 -2.38
N GLY A 6 -18.67 -2.98 -2.02
CA GLY A 6 -18.70 -4.41 -1.66
C GLY A 6 -18.86 -5.38 -2.83
N SER A 7 -18.86 -4.91 -4.09
CA SER A 7 -19.23 -5.71 -5.26
C SER A 7 -18.19 -6.76 -5.65
N ARG A 8 -16.92 -6.47 -5.51
CA ARG A 8 -15.79 -7.34 -5.86
C ARG A 8 -14.47 -6.85 -5.26
N TYR A 9 -13.41 -7.60 -5.44
CA TYR A 9 -12.05 -7.12 -5.17
C TYR A 9 -11.60 -6.12 -6.25
N GLU A 10 -10.82 -5.11 -5.84
CA GLU A 10 -10.07 -4.27 -6.77
C GLU A 10 -8.94 -5.09 -7.42
N ASN A 11 -8.50 -4.70 -8.61
CA ASN A 11 -7.27 -5.19 -9.20
C ASN A 11 -6.12 -4.22 -8.97
N SER A 12 -4.86 -4.66 -9.22
CA SER A 12 -3.66 -3.84 -8.97
C SER A 12 -3.67 -2.51 -9.76
N GLY A 13 -4.27 -2.48 -10.95
CA GLY A 13 -4.40 -1.23 -11.74
C GLY A 13 -5.35 -0.22 -11.09
N GLU A 14 -6.48 -0.68 -10.56
CA GLU A 14 -7.46 0.15 -9.82
C GLU A 14 -6.85 0.65 -8.51
N HIS A 15 -6.15 -0.23 -7.77
CA HIS A 15 -5.43 0.12 -6.55
C HIS A 15 -4.38 1.20 -6.82
N SER A 16 -3.47 0.93 -7.76
CA SER A 16 -2.37 1.86 -8.10
C SER A 16 -2.89 3.22 -8.57
N TRP A 17 -3.95 3.26 -9.40
CA TRP A 17 -4.59 4.50 -9.81
C TRP A 17 -5.19 5.25 -8.62
N HIS A 18 -5.89 4.57 -7.73
CA HIS A 18 -6.56 5.17 -6.57
C HIS A 18 -5.56 5.81 -5.61
N ILE A 19 -4.47 5.11 -5.29
CA ILE A 19 -3.43 5.66 -4.40
C ILE A 19 -2.59 6.76 -5.06
N ALA A 20 -2.40 6.72 -6.38
CA ALA A 20 -1.81 7.82 -7.13
C ALA A 20 -2.69 9.08 -7.09
N LEU A 21 -4.03 8.90 -7.16
CA LEU A 21 -4.98 9.99 -6.96
C LEU A 21 -4.92 10.53 -5.53
N PHE A 22 -4.74 9.67 -4.51
CA PHE A 22 -4.47 10.13 -3.14
C PHE A 22 -3.22 11.01 -3.06
N ALA A 23 -2.13 10.61 -3.72
CA ALA A 23 -0.92 11.43 -3.76
C ALA A 23 -1.15 12.81 -4.39
N LEU A 24 -1.98 12.87 -5.44
CA LEU A 24 -2.34 14.12 -6.11
C LEU A 24 -3.17 15.05 -5.20
N VAL A 25 -4.18 14.49 -4.54
CA VAL A 25 -5.13 15.24 -3.71
C VAL A 25 -4.52 15.65 -2.37
N LEU A 26 -3.76 14.75 -1.74
CA LEU A 26 -3.20 14.92 -0.40
C LEU A 26 -1.74 15.44 -0.42
N GLY A 27 -1.19 15.64 -1.61
CA GLY A 27 0.21 16.05 -1.77
C GLY A 27 0.54 17.43 -1.21
N SER A 28 -0.47 18.34 -1.08
CA SER A 28 -0.29 19.62 -0.42
C SER A 28 0.03 19.51 1.08
N ASP A 29 -0.37 18.42 1.71
CA ASP A 29 -0.16 18.13 3.13
C ASP A 29 1.04 17.18 3.36
N ALA A 30 1.73 16.80 2.29
CA ALA A 30 2.93 15.98 2.38
C ALA A 30 4.07 16.72 3.10
N PRO A 31 4.98 16.01 3.79
CA PRO A 31 6.20 16.61 4.32
C PRO A 31 6.96 17.41 3.24
N ALA A 32 7.59 18.51 3.63
CA ALA A 32 8.21 19.48 2.70
C ALA A 32 9.35 18.90 1.84
N ASP A 33 9.95 17.79 2.27
CA ASP A 33 11.01 17.05 1.58
C ASP A 33 10.50 15.97 0.63
N VAL A 34 9.15 15.81 0.51
CA VAL A 34 8.50 14.84 -0.38
C VAL A 34 8.29 15.45 -1.78
N LYS A 35 8.67 14.71 -2.79
CA LYS A 35 8.44 15.04 -4.20
C LYS A 35 7.23 14.28 -4.72
N VAL A 36 6.06 14.92 -4.71
CA VAL A 36 4.76 14.29 -5.05
C VAL A 36 4.77 13.63 -6.43
N ASP A 37 5.36 14.24 -7.45
CA ASP A 37 5.48 13.66 -8.80
C ASP A 37 6.25 12.33 -8.79
N ARG A 38 7.25 12.22 -7.93
CA ARG A 38 8.04 10.99 -7.76
C ARG A 38 7.25 9.93 -7.01
N VAL A 39 6.50 10.33 -5.98
CA VAL A 39 5.57 9.46 -5.24
C VAL A 39 4.53 8.87 -6.18
N ILE A 40 3.90 9.67 -7.05
CA ILE A 40 2.92 9.19 -8.03
C ILE A 40 3.54 8.11 -8.94
N LYS A 41 4.77 8.32 -9.43
CA LYS A 41 5.46 7.31 -10.24
C LYS A 41 5.70 6.01 -9.47
N MET A 42 6.15 6.10 -8.21
CA MET A 42 6.31 4.92 -7.34
C MET A 42 5.00 4.14 -7.19
N LEU A 43 3.90 4.85 -6.89
CA LEU A 43 2.58 4.25 -6.69
C LEU A 43 2.00 3.59 -7.94
N LEU A 44 2.30 4.11 -9.12
CA LEU A 44 1.89 3.48 -10.39
C LEU A 44 2.70 2.23 -10.74
N LEU A 45 3.91 2.08 -10.18
CA LEU A 45 4.83 0.99 -10.51
C LEU A 45 4.88 -0.12 -9.44
N HIS A 46 4.45 0.16 -8.19
CA HIS A 46 4.77 -0.69 -7.04
C HIS A 46 4.22 -2.12 -7.16
N ASP A 47 2.98 -2.29 -7.62
CA ASP A 47 2.31 -3.58 -7.76
C ASP A 47 2.55 -4.29 -9.11
N ILE A 48 3.32 -3.69 -10.02
CA ILE A 48 3.53 -4.27 -11.36
C ILE A 48 4.23 -5.64 -11.27
N VAL A 49 5.02 -5.84 -10.24
CA VAL A 49 5.73 -7.10 -9.98
C VAL A 49 4.79 -8.24 -9.62
N GLU A 50 3.60 -7.95 -9.10
CA GLU A 50 2.59 -8.95 -8.74
C GLU A 50 2.03 -9.69 -9.96
N ILE A 51 2.22 -9.19 -11.18
CA ILE A 51 1.87 -9.89 -12.41
C ILE A 51 2.54 -11.28 -12.46
N ASP A 52 3.77 -11.38 -11.96
CA ASP A 52 4.53 -12.63 -11.92
C ASP A 52 4.60 -13.23 -10.51
N ALA A 53 4.78 -12.40 -9.48
CA ALA A 53 4.98 -12.84 -8.11
C ALA A 53 3.66 -13.27 -7.43
N GLY A 54 2.53 -12.71 -7.88
CA GLY A 54 1.24 -12.79 -7.18
C GLY A 54 1.15 -11.81 -6.02
N ASP A 55 -0.08 -11.46 -5.63
CA ASP A 55 -0.35 -10.64 -4.44
C ASP A 55 -0.16 -11.49 -3.16
N ALA A 56 0.48 -10.90 -2.15
CA ALA A 56 0.62 -11.46 -0.82
C ALA A 56 -0.20 -10.64 0.19
N PRO A 57 -1.40 -11.12 0.57
CA PRO A 57 -2.27 -10.39 1.49
C PRO A 57 -1.59 -10.04 2.80
N ILE A 58 -1.69 -8.78 3.24
CA ILE A 58 -0.96 -8.27 4.41
C ILE A 58 -1.30 -8.99 5.72
N PHE A 59 -2.49 -9.59 5.80
CA PHE A 59 -2.95 -10.39 6.95
C PHE A 59 -2.82 -11.89 6.71
N GLY A 60 -2.36 -12.32 5.54
CA GLY A 60 -2.10 -13.73 5.20
C GLY A 60 -0.83 -14.28 5.88
N ASP A 61 -0.75 -15.60 5.90
CA ASP A 61 0.46 -16.33 6.34
C ASP A 61 1.26 -16.71 5.10
N HIS A 62 2.40 -16.07 4.92
CA HIS A 62 3.34 -16.34 3.83
C HIS A 62 4.78 -16.15 4.31
N ASP A 63 5.71 -16.85 3.67
CA ASP A 63 7.14 -16.67 3.92
C ASP A 63 7.60 -15.35 3.25
N ALA A 64 7.94 -14.36 4.08
CA ALA A 64 8.38 -13.04 3.60
C ALA A 64 9.67 -13.13 2.77
N THR A 65 10.57 -14.08 3.06
CA THR A 65 11.82 -14.25 2.31
C THR A 65 11.55 -14.82 0.92
N GLU A 66 10.67 -15.82 0.83
CA GLU A 66 10.27 -16.41 -0.45
C GLU A 66 9.54 -15.37 -1.31
N MET A 67 8.60 -14.60 -0.72
CA MET A 67 7.90 -13.54 -1.45
C MET A 67 8.84 -12.47 -1.96
N ALA A 68 9.75 -11.96 -1.13
CA ALA A 68 10.74 -10.98 -1.57
C ALA A 68 11.60 -11.49 -2.74
N ALA A 69 11.99 -12.78 -2.73
CA ALA A 69 12.74 -13.38 -3.84
C ALA A 69 11.91 -13.43 -5.13
N LYS A 70 10.62 -13.80 -5.06
CA LYS A 70 9.70 -13.78 -6.20
C LYS A 70 9.51 -12.39 -6.76
N GLU A 71 9.29 -11.39 -5.92
CA GLU A 71 9.14 -9.99 -6.32
C GLU A 71 10.41 -9.45 -6.99
N GLN A 72 11.60 -9.76 -6.47
CA GLN A 72 12.87 -9.39 -7.08
C GLN A 72 13.08 -10.02 -8.47
N ALA A 73 12.70 -11.29 -8.63
CA ALA A 73 12.76 -11.99 -9.93
C ALA A 73 11.76 -11.38 -10.93
N ALA A 74 10.53 -11.10 -10.48
CA ALA A 74 9.50 -10.43 -11.26
C ALA A 74 9.94 -9.03 -11.71
N ALA A 75 10.49 -8.22 -10.80
CA ALA A 75 11.02 -6.90 -11.10
C ALA A 75 12.13 -6.96 -12.16
N THR A 76 13.06 -7.91 -12.04
CA THR A 76 14.14 -8.10 -13.01
C THR A 76 13.58 -8.43 -14.39
N ARG A 77 12.60 -9.32 -14.48
CA ARG A 77 11.98 -9.70 -15.76
C ARG A 77 11.14 -8.57 -16.35
N LEU A 78 10.23 -7.99 -15.58
CA LEU A 78 9.23 -7.04 -16.08
C LEU A 78 9.87 -5.71 -16.48
N PHE A 79 10.71 -5.13 -15.62
CA PHE A 79 11.42 -3.91 -15.97
C PHE A 79 12.45 -4.14 -17.09
N GLY A 80 13.04 -5.35 -17.17
CA GLY A 80 13.94 -5.74 -18.25
C GLY A 80 13.31 -5.81 -19.65
N LEU A 81 11.98 -5.75 -19.77
CA LEU A 81 11.28 -5.65 -21.07
C LEU A 81 11.34 -4.23 -21.68
N LEU A 82 11.73 -3.25 -20.89
CA LEU A 82 11.78 -1.85 -21.29
C LEU A 82 13.15 -1.51 -21.92
N PRO A 83 13.25 -0.41 -22.67
CA PRO A 83 14.54 0.15 -23.09
C PRO A 83 15.45 0.37 -21.87
N PRO A 84 16.79 0.21 -22.01
CA PRO A 84 17.72 0.17 -20.87
C PRO A 84 17.59 1.33 -19.89
N ASP A 85 17.42 2.55 -20.38
CA ASP A 85 17.30 3.75 -19.54
C ASP A 85 16.01 3.74 -18.70
N GLN A 86 14.90 3.31 -19.29
CA GLN A 86 13.62 3.15 -18.59
C GLN A 86 13.67 1.97 -17.61
N ALA A 87 14.24 0.85 -18.01
CA ALA A 87 14.43 -0.32 -17.16
C ALA A 87 15.17 0.04 -15.87
N GLN A 88 16.30 0.72 -15.99
CA GLN A 88 17.10 1.18 -14.85
C GLN A 88 16.31 2.17 -13.96
N SER A 89 15.67 3.16 -14.59
CA SER A 89 14.93 4.21 -13.85
C SER A 89 13.74 3.65 -13.09
N PHE A 90 12.92 2.77 -13.70
CA PHE A 90 11.73 2.23 -13.07
C PHE A 90 12.08 1.17 -12.03
N ARG A 91 13.12 0.37 -12.29
CA ARG A 91 13.65 -0.54 -11.29
C ARG A 91 14.14 0.20 -10.04
N ALA A 92 14.87 1.29 -10.20
CA ALA A 92 15.35 2.10 -9.09
C ALA A 92 14.20 2.73 -8.27
N LEU A 93 13.11 3.17 -8.93
CA LEU A 93 11.93 3.68 -8.25
C LEU A 93 11.22 2.60 -7.43
N TRP A 94 11.11 1.39 -7.98
CA TRP A 94 10.52 0.26 -7.30
C TRP A 94 11.37 -0.20 -6.11
N ASP A 95 12.67 -0.34 -6.29
CA ASP A 95 13.61 -0.70 -5.21
C ASP A 95 13.55 0.32 -4.05
N GLU A 96 13.45 1.61 -4.37
CA GLU A 96 13.32 2.68 -3.36
C GLU A 96 11.98 2.59 -2.61
N PHE A 97 10.88 2.35 -3.34
CA PHE A 97 9.57 2.14 -2.73
C PHE A 97 9.59 0.95 -1.76
N GLU A 98 10.17 -0.19 -2.15
CA GLU A 98 10.27 -1.36 -1.29
C GLU A 98 11.16 -1.11 -0.07
N ALA A 99 12.30 -0.45 -0.23
CA ALA A 99 13.19 -0.10 0.88
C ALA A 99 12.53 0.85 1.90
N ALA A 100 11.59 1.71 1.48
CA ALA A 100 10.85 2.67 2.31
C ALA A 100 11.74 3.50 3.27
N GLN A 101 12.92 3.95 2.78
CA GLN A 101 13.88 4.70 3.60
C GLN A 101 13.87 6.20 3.29
N THR A 102 13.56 6.60 2.06
CA THR A 102 13.48 8.01 1.67
C THR A 102 12.14 8.64 2.10
N PRO A 103 12.05 9.97 2.22
CA PRO A 103 10.78 10.67 2.47
C PRO A 103 9.70 10.31 1.43
N ASP A 104 10.05 10.30 0.14
CA ASP A 104 9.16 9.96 -0.95
C ASP A 104 8.58 8.54 -0.77
N ALA A 105 9.46 7.55 -0.53
CA ALA A 105 9.04 6.16 -0.37
C ALA A 105 8.22 5.91 0.90
N ARG A 106 8.55 6.60 2.01
CA ARG A 106 7.75 6.52 3.25
C ARG A 106 6.36 7.09 3.04
N PHE A 107 6.25 8.22 2.37
CA PHE A 107 4.96 8.82 2.06
C PHE A 107 4.16 7.93 1.09
N ALA A 108 4.79 7.41 0.03
CA ALA A 108 4.16 6.45 -0.89
C ALA A 108 3.63 5.21 -0.16
N LYS A 109 4.46 4.54 0.67
CA LYS A 109 4.02 3.40 1.50
C LYS A 109 2.90 3.77 2.48
N SER A 110 2.85 5.01 2.96
CA SER A 110 1.74 5.46 3.83
C SER A 110 0.43 5.53 3.06
N LEU A 111 0.43 6.03 1.82
CA LEU A 111 -0.76 6.09 0.98
C LEU A 111 -1.24 4.71 0.55
N ASP A 112 -0.31 3.84 0.15
CA ASP A 112 -0.58 2.43 -0.15
C ASP A 112 -1.27 1.73 1.04
N ARG A 113 -0.76 1.91 2.24
CA ARG A 113 -1.34 1.31 3.46
C ARG A 113 -2.57 2.04 4.00
N PHE A 114 -2.82 3.27 3.58
CA PHE A 114 -3.99 4.06 3.99
C PHE A 114 -5.24 3.71 3.17
N GLN A 115 -5.12 3.37 1.90
CA GLN A 115 -6.27 3.12 1.02
C GLN A 115 -7.09 1.87 1.45
N PRO A 116 -6.50 0.67 1.67
CA PRO A 116 -7.27 -0.53 2.00
C PRO A 116 -8.15 -0.41 3.26
N PRO A 117 -7.70 0.19 4.38
CA PRO A 117 -8.57 0.44 5.52
C PRO A 117 -9.79 1.30 5.22
N ASN A 118 -9.69 2.28 4.32
CA ASN A 118 -10.83 3.10 3.91
C ASN A 118 -11.85 2.28 3.11
N GLN A 119 -11.38 1.41 2.23
CA GLN A 119 -12.23 0.44 1.54
C GLN A 119 -12.90 -0.51 2.52
N ASN A 120 -12.16 -1.04 3.51
CA ASN A 120 -12.71 -1.92 4.54
C ASN A 120 -13.80 -1.23 5.36
N LEU A 121 -13.59 0.03 5.77
CA LEU A 121 -14.61 0.81 6.48
C LEU A 121 -15.89 1.00 5.63
N ALA A 122 -15.74 1.26 4.35
CA ALA A 122 -16.86 1.47 3.43
C ALA A 122 -17.60 0.18 3.08
N SER A 123 -16.88 -0.94 2.89
CA SER A 123 -17.44 -2.25 2.49
C SER A 123 -17.89 -3.14 3.66
N GLY A 124 -17.92 -2.63 4.90
CA GLY A 124 -18.35 -3.39 6.06
C GLY A 124 -17.27 -4.28 6.71
N GLY A 125 -16.01 -4.11 6.32
CA GLY A 125 -14.86 -4.74 6.98
C GLY A 125 -13.86 -5.41 6.03
N GLY A 126 -14.31 -5.84 4.84
CA GLY A 126 -13.42 -6.40 3.81
C GLY A 126 -12.41 -7.40 4.37
N SER A 127 -11.12 -7.15 4.14
CA SER A 127 -10.03 -8.02 4.58
C SER A 127 -9.93 -8.18 6.11
N TRP A 128 -10.44 -7.25 6.91
CA TRP A 128 -10.45 -7.41 8.36
C TRP A 128 -11.39 -8.54 8.82
N VAL A 129 -12.50 -8.73 8.11
CA VAL A 129 -13.43 -9.85 8.34
C VAL A 129 -12.87 -11.13 7.78
N GLU A 130 -12.37 -11.10 6.56
CA GLU A 130 -11.84 -12.25 5.82
C GLU A 130 -10.69 -12.95 6.57
N TYR A 131 -9.77 -12.16 7.15
CA TYR A 131 -8.60 -12.68 7.89
C TYR A 131 -8.78 -12.67 9.41
N ASP A 132 -9.99 -12.49 9.90
CA ASP A 132 -10.32 -12.45 11.33
C ASP A 132 -9.36 -11.55 12.14
N THR A 133 -9.04 -10.38 11.58
CA THR A 133 -8.05 -9.45 12.13
C THR A 133 -8.60 -8.72 13.35
N ASP A 134 -7.76 -8.50 14.37
CA ASP A 134 -8.00 -7.60 15.50
C ASP A 134 -7.29 -6.25 15.31
N TYR A 135 -7.60 -5.29 16.21
CA TYR A 135 -7.02 -3.94 16.14
C TYR A 135 -5.50 -3.94 16.33
N ALA A 136 -4.99 -4.76 17.25
CA ALA A 136 -3.55 -4.81 17.52
C ALA A 136 -2.76 -5.28 16.29
N ARG A 137 -3.25 -6.32 15.60
CA ARG A 137 -2.66 -6.81 14.35
C ARG A 137 -2.77 -5.79 13.22
N PHE A 138 -3.91 -5.10 13.10
CA PHE A 138 -4.10 -4.02 12.15
C PHE A 138 -3.12 -2.87 12.41
N GLU A 139 -3.02 -2.37 13.64
CA GLU A 139 -2.10 -1.28 13.98
C GLU A 139 -0.64 -1.68 13.71
N ALA A 140 -0.24 -2.89 14.09
CA ALA A 140 1.13 -3.38 13.90
C ALA A 140 1.51 -3.49 12.42
N ARG A 141 0.65 -4.05 11.57
CA ARG A 141 0.96 -4.34 10.16
C ARG A 141 0.70 -3.16 9.23
N VAL A 142 -0.27 -2.29 9.55
CA VAL A 142 -0.73 -1.19 8.70
C VAL A 142 -0.46 0.17 9.36
N GLY A 143 -0.98 0.39 10.57
CA GLY A 143 -0.92 1.68 11.25
C GLY A 143 0.49 2.21 11.43
N ASN A 144 1.44 1.35 11.83
CA ASN A 144 2.84 1.74 12.02
C ASN A 144 3.52 2.21 10.71
N LYS A 145 3.10 1.69 9.56
CA LYS A 145 3.62 2.13 8.27
C LYS A 145 3.05 3.49 7.87
N ILE A 146 1.75 3.72 8.12
CA ILE A 146 1.12 5.02 7.87
C ILE A 146 1.76 6.11 8.74
N LYS A 147 1.98 5.84 10.03
CA LYS A 147 2.61 6.77 10.98
C LYS A 147 4.00 7.26 10.52
N ARG A 148 4.76 6.41 9.82
CA ARG A 148 6.15 6.71 9.41
C ARG A 148 6.25 7.78 8.32
N GLY A 149 5.29 7.87 7.41
CA GLY A 149 5.35 8.80 6.28
C GLY A 149 4.24 9.86 6.29
N ALA A 150 3.09 9.56 6.92
CA ALA A 150 1.94 10.46 6.97
C ALA A 150 1.18 10.33 8.31
N PRO A 151 1.76 10.75 9.45
CA PRO A 151 1.16 10.57 10.78
C PRO A 151 -0.23 11.23 10.91
N TRP A 152 -0.50 12.29 10.16
CA TRP A 152 -1.80 12.94 10.14
C TRP A 152 -2.89 12.08 9.50
N LEU A 153 -2.58 11.24 8.50
CA LEU A 153 -3.51 10.25 7.95
C LEU A 153 -3.86 9.20 9.00
N TRP A 154 -2.90 8.79 9.81
CA TRP A 154 -3.17 7.88 10.92
C TRP A 154 -4.08 8.53 11.96
N THR A 155 -3.83 9.77 12.35
CA THR A 155 -4.68 10.53 13.29
C THR A 155 -6.13 10.59 12.79
N TRP A 156 -6.35 10.68 11.49
CA TRP A 156 -7.68 10.65 10.89
C TRP A 156 -8.31 9.26 10.85
N LEU A 157 -7.53 8.21 10.55
CA LEU A 157 -8.00 6.84 10.36
C LEU A 157 -8.21 6.11 11.68
N GLN A 158 -7.31 6.27 12.63
CA GLN A 158 -7.26 5.51 13.89
C GLN A 158 -8.59 5.45 14.61
N PRO A 159 -9.29 6.57 14.94
CA PRO A 159 -10.52 6.51 15.71
C PRO A 159 -11.66 5.79 14.98
N LYS A 160 -11.65 5.79 13.64
CA LYS A 160 -12.65 5.09 12.82
C LYS A 160 -12.41 3.58 12.83
N ALA A 161 -11.14 3.17 12.73
CA ALA A 161 -10.76 1.77 12.83
C ALA A 161 -11.04 1.23 14.25
N GLU A 162 -10.61 1.95 15.30
CA GLU A 162 -10.89 1.57 16.69
C GLU A 162 -12.39 1.37 16.94
N ALA A 163 -13.24 2.30 16.50
CA ALA A 163 -14.68 2.18 16.64
C ALA A 163 -15.23 0.94 15.91
N TRP A 164 -14.70 0.64 14.71
CA TRP A 164 -15.11 -0.53 13.94
C TRP A 164 -14.74 -1.84 14.66
N PHE A 165 -13.50 -1.96 15.16
CA PHE A 165 -13.02 -3.13 15.90
C PHE A 165 -13.70 -3.27 17.27
N ALA A 166 -13.90 -2.16 18.02
CA ALA A 166 -14.59 -2.14 19.31
C ALA A 166 -16.02 -2.69 19.18
N ALA A 167 -16.76 -2.26 18.17
CA ALA A 167 -18.13 -2.73 17.90
C ALA A 167 -18.22 -4.25 17.66
N ARG A 168 -17.09 -4.93 17.46
CA ARG A 168 -16.97 -6.37 17.20
C ARG A 168 -16.20 -7.13 18.28
N GLY A 169 -15.84 -6.45 19.39
CA GLY A 169 -15.07 -7.06 20.48
C GLY A 169 -13.64 -7.44 20.12
N LYS A 170 -13.02 -6.70 19.19
CA LYS A 170 -11.70 -6.99 18.62
C LYS A 170 -10.67 -5.87 18.84
N LEU A 171 -10.78 -5.14 19.96
CA LEU A 171 -9.74 -4.19 20.40
C LEU A 171 -8.53 -4.91 20.99
#